data_65ac1b5b58afd5bf706056b17b2d9b5a
#
_entry.id   65ac1b5b58afd5bf706056b17b2d9b5a
#
_cell.length_a   1.000
_cell.length_b   1.000
_cell.length_c   1.000
_cell.angle_alpha   90.00
_cell.angle_beta   90.00
_cell.angle_gamma   90.00
#
_symmetry.space_group_name_H-M   'P 1'
#
loop_
_entity.id
_entity.type
_entity.pdbx_description
1 polymer ?
#
loop_
_entity_poly.entity_id
_entity_poly.type
_entity_poly.pdbx_seq_one_letter_code
_entity_poly.pdbx_strand_id
1 'polypeptide(L)'
;MRTTFTFRSCVVLLVLLANAAPVAAQQADAKLEAVFKSYLDDYFRLRPLEATRLGDHRFDSQLEELTPEARVKWLEHTRKTLTALPKEVSYQGLSRPAQIDFEIFEHTLKADQWLAENTRPYQEDTRIYNGYINDGVYLLLTQSSLPRETNVANCIARMAQIPKVVAAARQNLRSPPRTHTETAIRQNRGAIAFYEQGIFEFAGKTRQLAALKAAAEPVAACLKEYQAFLEKELLPHANGEWRLGEEKFAKKLDLELNAGMTADQVVADAEAEFARVERDMYVIARQLWSRYFARQPLPPDDTDGQRWTVQQVLGAVAKEHCRPEELTREMKQRVAQLKKFIAANDILRLPEPDHCQVVEMPEFKRGNSTAYMEAPPPLDPNATGQLAVSPPPRDWDAQRVNSYLEEYNNHMLDILTIHEGYPGHSVQLEYMNRNPSLIRRVLQSGVYIEGWAVYTEQMMLDQGYGQGDLALRLSQLKFYLRAVANTILDHKMHCSNLTDDEALEFLMRRCFQSEGEARLKIIRAKQSSCQLSTYFAGRMAHYRLRQQIQRELGEKFELRRFHEAVLAPGAVPVKYLLELVRAKLEKPQ
;
A
#
# COMPACT_ATOMS: atom_id res chain seq x y z
N MET A 1 -19.27 -4.53 -77.26
CA MET A 1 -19.91 -4.37 -76.00
C MET A 1 -18.99 -4.96 -74.94
N ARG A 2 -18.20 -4.09 -74.22
CA ARG A 2 -17.35 -4.50 -73.14
C ARG A 2 -17.98 -3.94 -71.85
N THR A 3 -18.40 -4.84 -70.96
CA THR A 3 -18.98 -4.59 -69.67
C THR A 3 -17.86 -4.19 -68.68
N THR A 4 -17.82 -2.90 -68.28
CA THR A 4 -17.11 -2.41 -67.17
C THR A 4 -18.04 -2.42 -65.92
N PHE A 5 -17.91 -3.41 -65.05
CA PHE A 5 -18.66 -3.46 -63.83
C PHE A 5 -17.71 -3.67 -62.62
N THR A 6 -17.89 -2.82 -61.63
CA THR A 6 -17.65 -3.06 -60.19
C THR A 6 -16.22 -3.08 -59.64
N PHE A 7 -15.60 -1.89 -59.52
CA PHE A 7 -14.52 -1.68 -58.56
C PHE A 7 -14.89 -0.66 -57.43
N ARG A 8 -16.01 0.06 -57.61
CA ARG A 8 -16.44 1.09 -56.60
C ARG A 8 -17.20 0.52 -55.39
N SER A 9 -17.88 -0.62 -55.51
CA SER A 9 -18.70 -1.16 -54.43
C SER A 9 -17.89 -1.84 -53.32
N CYS A 10 -16.73 -2.43 -53.59
CA CYS A 10 -15.90 -3.08 -52.60
C CYS A 10 -15.12 -2.09 -51.68
N VAL A 11 -14.74 -0.91 -52.22
CA VAL A 11 -14.01 0.10 -51.46
C VAL A 11 -14.92 0.80 -50.44
N VAL A 12 -16.18 1.04 -50.80
CA VAL A 12 -17.15 1.67 -49.88
C VAL A 12 -17.54 0.71 -48.75
N LEU A 13 -17.62 -0.59 -49.00
CA LEU A 13 -17.93 -1.59 -47.98
C LEU A 13 -16.75 -1.77 -46.99
N LEU A 14 -15.49 -1.75 -47.46
CA LEU A 14 -14.28 -1.81 -46.64
C LEU A 14 -14.10 -0.56 -45.77
N VAL A 15 -14.41 0.63 -46.26
CA VAL A 15 -14.35 1.88 -45.50
C VAL A 15 -15.46 1.94 -44.44
N LEU A 16 -16.66 1.42 -44.71
CA LEU A 16 -17.75 1.34 -43.74
C LEU A 16 -17.46 0.31 -42.63
N LEU A 17 -16.84 -0.81 -42.94
CA LEU A 17 -16.41 -1.82 -41.98
C LEU A 17 -15.23 -1.31 -41.11
N ALA A 18 -14.29 -0.56 -41.68
CA ALA A 18 -13.16 0.02 -40.94
C ALA A 18 -13.58 1.10 -39.97
N ASN A 19 -14.69 1.82 -40.20
CA ASN A 19 -15.24 2.80 -39.26
C ASN A 19 -16.26 2.21 -38.26
N ALA A 20 -16.83 1.06 -38.52
CA ALA A 20 -17.78 0.39 -37.65
C ALA A 20 -17.10 -0.33 -36.46
N ALA A 21 -15.91 -0.88 -36.69
CA ALA A 21 -15.17 -1.59 -35.66
C ALA A 21 -14.78 -0.72 -34.44
N PRO A 22 -14.22 0.50 -34.58
CA PRO A 22 -13.92 1.36 -33.44
C PRO A 22 -15.18 1.85 -32.71
N VAL A 23 -16.30 2.08 -33.40
CA VAL A 23 -17.58 2.46 -32.77
C VAL A 23 -18.16 1.31 -31.94
N ALA A 24 -18.10 0.08 -32.45
CA ALA A 24 -18.58 -1.09 -31.74
C ALA A 24 -17.75 -1.38 -30.48
N ALA A 25 -16.42 -1.25 -30.58
CA ALA A 25 -15.53 -1.37 -29.41
C ALA A 25 -15.81 -0.29 -28.36
N GLN A 26 -16.00 0.96 -28.76
CA GLN A 26 -16.34 2.05 -27.85
C GLN A 26 -17.68 1.83 -27.11
N GLN A 27 -18.67 1.24 -27.77
CA GLN A 27 -19.94 0.86 -27.14
C GLN A 27 -19.77 -0.28 -26.15
N ALA A 28 -18.93 -1.28 -26.46
CA ALA A 28 -18.63 -2.38 -25.56
C ALA A 28 -17.85 -1.90 -24.32
N ASP A 29 -16.87 -1.01 -24.51
CA ASP A 29 -16.09 -0.40 -23.43
C ASP A 29 -17.00 0.40 -22.47
N ALA A 30 -17.90 1.24 -23.02
CA ALA A 30 -18.89 1.98 -22.23
C ALA A 30 -19.85 1.06 -21.47
N LYS A 31 -20.19 -0.11 -22.05
CA LYS A 31 -21.02 -1.10 -21.37
C LYS A 31 -20.29 -1.74 -20.18
N LEU A 32 -18.99 -2.07 -20.32
CA LEU A 32 -18.18 -2.56 -19.20
C LEU A 32 -18.15 -1.54 -18.05
N GLU A 33 -17.91 -0.27 -18.38
CA GLU A 33 -17.90 0.79 -17.37
C GLU A 33 -19.26 0.93 -16.67
N ALA A 34 -20.36 0.83 -17.40
CA ALA A 34 -21.71 0.88 -16.82
C ALA A 34 -21.98 -0.31 -15.87
N VAL A 35 -21.55 -1.52 -16.26
CA VAL A 35 -21.65 -2.73 -15.41
C VAL A 35 -20.84 -2.54 -14.13
N PHE A 36 -19.60 -2.05 -14.23
CA PHE A 36 -18.75 -1.80 -13.08
C PHE A 36 -19.34 -0.72 -12.17
N LYS A 37 -19.87 0.35 -12.72
CA LYS A 37 -20.53 1.41 -11.96
C LYS A 37 -21.76 0.89 -11.20
N SER A 38 -22.58 0.05 -11.84
CA SER A 38 -23.70 -0.61 -11.17
C SER A 38 -23.23 -1.54 -10.04
N TYR A 39 -22.15 -2.28 -10.25
CA TYR A 39 -21.52 -3.10 -9.21
C TYR A 39 -21.09 -2.25 -8.01
N LEU A 40 -20.42 -1.11 -8.25
CA LEU A 40 -19.97 -0.21 -7.19
C LEU A 40 -21.16 0.40 -6.41
N ASP A 41 -22.24 0.75 -7.08
CA ASP A 41 -23.44 1.30 -6.43
C ASP A 41 -24.03 0.32 -5.41
N ASP A 42 -24.08 -0.97 -5.74
CA ASP A 42 -24.54 -2.00 -4.82
C ASP A 42 -23.48 -2.34 -3.75
N TYR A 43 -22.21 -2.40 -4.15
CA TYR A 43 -21.07 -2.63 -3.24
C TYR A 43 -20.99 -1.57 -2.16
N PHE A 44 -21.10 -0.29 -2.50
CA PHE A 44 -21.03 0.83 -1.55
C PHE A 44 -22.24 0.87 -0.61
N ARG A 45 -23.41 0.43 -1.08
CA ARG A 45 -24.59 0.31 -0.23
C ARG A 45 -24.42 -0.80 0.81
N LEU A 46 -23.74 -1.89 0.44
CA LEU A 46 -23.41 -2.98 1.35
C LEU A 46 -22.19 -2.69 2.22
N ARG A 47 -21.27 -1.83 1.75
CA ARG A 47 -19.98 -1.50 2.34
C ARG A 47 -19.75 0.02 2.47
N PRO A 48 -20.52 0.73 3.32
CA PRO A 48 -20.44 2.18 3.47
C PRO A 48 -19.05 2.73 3.85
N LEU A 49 -18.27 2.01 4.67
CA LEU A 49 -16.93 2.43 5.04
C LEU A 49 -15.96 2.36 3.85
N GLU A 50 -16.09 1.33 3.00
CA GLU A 50 -15.30 1.24 1.77
C GLU A 50 -15.67 2.35 0.79
N ALA A 51 -16.96 2.74 0.71
CA ALA A 51 -17.38 3.91 -0.06
C ALA A 51 -16.63 5.17 0.41
N THR A 52 -16.59 5.41 1.72
CA THR A 52 -15.86 6.55 2.32
C THR A 52 -14.36 6.49 2.01
N ARG A 53 -13.72 5.32 2.14
CA ARG A 53 -12.29 5.14 1.82
C ARG A 53 -11.97 5.45 0.37
N LEU A 54 -12.90 5.16 -0.52
CA LEU A 54 -12.76 5.46 -1.95
C LEU A 54 -13.22 6.87 -2.34
N GLY A 55 -13.81 7.63 -1.41
CA GLY A 55 -14.27 9.01 -1.63
C GLY A 55 -15.68 9.13 -2.20
N ASP A 56 -16.50 8.07 -2.06
CA ASP A 56 -17.94 8.15 -2.33
C ASP A 56 -18.69 8.49 -1.04
N HIS A 57 -19.19 9.72 -0.96
CA HIS A 57 -19.77 10.29 0.25
C HIS A 57 -21.27 10.00 0.45
N ARG A 58 -21.89 9.24 -0.46
CA ARG A 58 -23.35 8.96 -0.40
C ARG A 58 -23.78 8.20 0.84
N PHE A 59 -22.86 7.44 1.45
CA PHE A 59 -23.13 6.56 2.59
C PHE A 59 -22.34 6.92 3.86
N ASP A 60 -21.81 8.13 3.94
CA ASP A 60 -20.93 8.59 5.04
C ASP A 60 -21.59 8.58 6.42
N SER A 61 -22.93 8.59 6.49
CA SER A 61 -23.67 8.48 7.74
C SER A 61 -23.89 7.03 8.22
N GLN A 62 -23.42 6.02 7.46
CA GLN A 62 -23.71 4.60 7.71
C GLN A 62 -22.42 3.80 7.95
N LEU A 63 -22.54 2.69 8.69
CA LEU A 63 -21.52 1.64 8.81
C LEU A 63 -22.12 0.31 8.33
N GLU A 64 -21.26 -0.63 7.98
CA GLU A 64 -21.64 -1.96 7.54
C GLU A 64 -22.32 -2.77 8.66
N GLU A 65 -23.25 -3.61 8.25
CA GLU A 65 -23.70 -4.72 9.09
C GLU A 65 -22.67 -5.85 9.05
N LEU A 66 -22.10 -6.19 10.22
CA LEU A 66 -21.03 -7.19 10.34
C LEU A 66 -21.57 -8.57 10.79
N THR A 67 -22.85 -8.85 10.50
CA THR A 67 -23.49 -10.13 10.79
C THR A 67 -23.08 -11.21 9.79
N PRO A 68 -23.20 -12.51 10.13
CA PRO A 68 -23.00 -13.60 9.18
C PRO A 68 -23.89 -13.46 7.94
N GLU A 69 -25.15 -13.03 8.10
CA GLU A 69 -26.12 -12.84 7.02
C GLU A 69 -25.71 -11.72 6.06
N ALA A 70 -25.14 -10.62 6.57
CA ALA A 70 -24.62 -9.55 5.75
C ALA A 70 -23.44 -10.05 4.89
N ARG A 71 -22.53 -10.86 5.47
CA ARG A 71 -21.41 -11.46 4.72
C ARG A 71 -21.86 -12.42 3.62
N VAL A 72 -22.91 -13.18 3.86
CA VAL A 72 -23.54 -14.02 2.84
C VAL A 72 -24.05 -13.17 1.68
N LYS A 73 -24.73 -12.04 1.96
CA LYS A 73 -25.19 -11.11 0.91
C LYS A 73 -24.03 -10.53 0.10
N TRP A 74 -22.89 -10.21 0.74
CA TRP A 74 -21.69 -9.74 0.00
C TRP A 74 -21.18 -10.80 -0.95
N LEU A 75 -21.05 -12.05 -0.47
CA LEU A 75 -20.58 -13.14 -1.31
C LEU A 75 -21.57 -13.46 -2.45
N GLU A 76 -22.87 -13.40 -2.20
CA GLU A 76 -23.90 -13.57 -3.22
C GLU A 76 -23.82 -12.47 -4.29
N HIS A 77 -23.62 -11.20 -3.88
CA HIS A 77 -23.41 -10.10 -4.79
C HIS A 77 -22.18 -10.32 -5.70
N THR A 78 -21.04 -10.70 -5.10
CA THR A 78 -19.81 -11.04 -5.84
C THR A 78 -20.03 -12.17 -6.84
N ARG A 79 -20.64 -13.28 -6.42
CA ARG A 79 -20.94 -14.45 -7.29
C ARG A 79 -21.91 -14.11 -8.42
N LYS A 80 -22.94 -13.34 -8.11
CA LYS A 80 -23.92 -12.87 -9.11
C LYS A 80 -23.21 -12.03 -10.19
N THR A 81 -22.41 -11.08 -9.77
CA THR A 81 -21.66 -10.20 -10.67
C THR A 81 -20.67 -11.01 -11.52
N LEU A 82 -19.91 -11.92 -10.92
CA LEU A 82 -18.95 -12.77 -11.62
C LEU A 82 -19.64 -13.65 -12.69
N THR A 83 -20.83 -14.14 -12.40
CA THR A 83 -21.63 -14.96 -13.33
C THR A 83 -22.27 -14.12 -14.45
N ALA A 84 -22.65 -12.87 -14.15
CA ALA A 84 -23.33 -11.98 -15.09
C ALA A 84 -22.34 -11.29 -16.04
N LEU A 85 -21.16 -10.92 -15.56
CA LEU A 85 -20.16 -10.14 -16.29
C LEU A 85 -19.86 -10.67 -17.71
N PRO A 86 -19.50 -11.94 -17.95
CA PRO A 86 -19.23 -12.44 -19.30
C PRO A 86 -20.49 -12.58 -20.19
N LYS A 87 -21.68 -12.55 -19.60
CA LYS A 87 -22.95 -12.57 -20.35
C LYS A 87 -23.39 -11.19 -20.78
N GLU A 88 -23.10 -10.18 -19.96
CA GLU A 88 -23.48 -8.81 -20.20
C GLU A 88 -22.48 -8.07 -21.10
N VAL A 89 -21.19 -8.40 -20.97
CA VAL A 89 -20.09 -7.77 -21.69
C VAL A 89 -19.36 -8.79 -22.56
N SER A 90 -19.40 -8.60 -23.88
CA SER A 90 -18.66 -9.43 -24.83
C SER A 90 -17.17 -9.05 -24.77
N TYR A 91 -16.34 -9.89 -24.17
CA TYR A 91 -14.89 -9.67 -24.04
C TYR A 91 -14.22 -9.43 -25.42
N GLN A 92 -14.62 -10.16 -26.46
CA GLN A 92 -14.06 -10.03 -27.80
C GLN A 92 -14.42 -8.70 -28.50
N GLY A 93 -15.49 -8.06 -28.02
CA GLY A 93 -15.91 -6.75 -28.54
C GLY A 93 -15.21 -5.57 -27.88
N LEU A 94 -14.48 -5.78 -26.78
CA LEU A 94 -13.77 -4.74 -26.05
C LEU A 94 -12.48 -4.30 -26.78
N SER A 95 -12.12 -3.04 -26.62
CA SER A 95 -10.75 -2.58 -26.93
C SER A 95 -9.74 -3.26 -26.00
N ARG A 96 -8.46 -3.35 -26.40
CA ARG A 96 -7.44 -3.99 -25.56
C ARG A 96 -7.31 -3.35 -24.17
N PRO A 97 -7.32 -2.01 -23.98
CA PRO A 97 -7.37 -1.41 -22.65
C PRO A 97 -8.57 -1.86 -21.81
N ALA A 98 -9.77 -1.95 -22.41
CA ALA A 98 -10.97 -2.39 -21.72
C ALA A 98 -10.99 -3.92 -21.48
N GLN A 99 -10.32 -4.73 -22.31
CA GLN A 99 -10.10 -6.14 -21.99
C GLN A 99 -9.27 -6.31 -20.72
N ILE A 100 -8.21 -5.50 -20.56
CA ILE A 100 -7.42 -5.48 -19.31
C ILE A 100 -8.29 -5.06 -18.13
N ASP A 101 -9.15 -4.06 -18.28
CA ASP A 101 -10.07 -3.62 -17.24
C ASP A 101 -11.08 -4.73 -16.86
N PHE A 102 -11.59 -5.47 -17.86
CA PHE A 102 -12.43 -6.64 -17.62
C PHE A 102 -11.68 -7.74 -16.86
N GLU A 103 -10.44 -8.04 -17.27
CA GLU A 103 -9.60 -9.04 -16.61
C GLU A 103 -9.26 -8.66 -15.15
N ILE A 104 -9.02 -7.37 -14.87
CA ILE A 104 -8.81 -6.85 -13.51
C ILE A 104 -10.08 -7.03 -12.68
N PHE A 105 -11.22 -6.63 -13.19
CA PHE A 105 -12.49 -6.73 -12.49
C PHE A 105 -12.87 -8.20 -12.22
N GLU A 106 -12.78 -9.06 -13.22
CA GLU A 106 -13.04 -10.49 -13.07
C GLU A 106 -12.09 -11.14 -12.04
N HIS A 107 -10.81 -10.78 -12.08
CA HIS A 107 -9.81 -11.27 -11.13
C HIS A 107 -10.16 -10.87 -9.69
N THR A 108 -10.52 -9.60 -9.47
CA THR A 108 -10.93 -9.10 -8.15
C THR A 108 -12.12 -9.88 -7.60
N LEU A 109 -13.17 -10.09 -8.42
CA LEU A 109 -14.35 -10.87 -8.01
C LEU A 109 -13.98 -12.31 -7.66
N LYS A 110 -13.08 -12.96 -8.43
CA LYS A 110 -12.57 -14.31 -8.14
C LYS A 110 -11.76 -14.36 -6.84
N ALA A 111 -10.92 -13.35 -6.60
CA ALA A 111 -10.13 -13.24 -5.38
C ALA A 111 -11.02 -13.04 -4.15
N ASP A 112 -11.99 -12.14 -4.21
CA ASP A 112 -12.95 -11.89 -3.14
C ASP A 112 -13.78 -13.13 -2.82
N GLN A 113 -14.25 -13.84 -3.85
CA GLN A 113 -14.97 -15.10 -3.66
C GLN A 113 -14.08 -16.13 -2.96
N TRP A 114 -12.86 -16.33 -3.44
CA TRP A 114 -11.95 -17.31 -2.85
C TRP A 114 -11.61 -16.97 -1.40
N LEU A 115 -11.33 -15.70 -1.08
CA LEU A 115 -11.07 -15.23 0.28
C LEU A 115 -12.25 -15.49 1.20
N ALA A 116 -13.47 -15.16 0.76
CA ALA A 116 -14.68 -15.37 1.54
C ALA A 116 -14.97 -16.86 1.84
N GLU A 117 -14.59 -17.75 0.91
CA GLU A 117 -14.80 -19.22 1.04
C GLU A 117 -13.70 -19.91 1.86
N ASN A 118 -12.45 -19.40 1.82
CA ASN A 118 -11.27 -20.09 2.35
C ASN A 118 -10.67 -19.43 3.60
N THR A 119 -11.12 -18.23 3.99
CA THR A 119 -10.66 -17.51 5.18
C THR A 119 -11.84 -17.10 6.08
N ARG A 120 -11.55 -16.81 7.35
CA ARG A 120 -12.57 -16.44 8.34
C ARG A 120 -12.19 -15.18 9.12
N PRO A 121 -11.86 -14.07 8.43
CA PRO A 121 -11.29 -12.90 9.09
C PRO A 121 -12.18 -12.31 10.19
N TYR A 122 -13.50 -12.33 10.02
CA TYR A 122 -14.44 -11.83 11.05
C TYR A 122 -14.52 -12.71 12.30
N GLN A 123 -14.03 -13.96 12.25
CA GLN A 123 -13.99 -14.88 13.41
C GLN A 123 -12.60 -14.93 14.03
N GLU A 124 -11.57 -14.64 13.25
CA GLU A 124 -10.16 -14.87 13.60
C GLU A 124 -9.35 -13.57 13.72
N ASP A 125 -9.81 -12.45 13.16
CA ASP A 125 -9.08 -11.18 13.24
C ASP A 125 -9.83 -10.12 14.04
N THR A 126 -9.48 -9.98 15.30
CA THR A 126 -10.03 -9.01 16.23
C THR A 126 -9.85 -7.56 15.77
N ARG A 127 -8.82 -7.27 14.97
CA ARG A 127 -8.44 -5.92 14.50
C ARG A 127 -9.45 -5.34 13.50
N ILE A 128 -10.18 -6.19 12.79
CA ILE A 128 -11.19 -5.75 11.81
C ILE A 128 -12.23 -4.84 12.47
N TYR A 129 -12.72 -5.23 13.64
CA TYR A 129 -13.73 -4.44 14.36
C TYR A 129 -13.18 -3.10 14.82
N ASN A 130 -11.91 -3.07 15.27
CA ASN A 130 -11.24 -1.82 15.60
C ASN A 130 -11.04 -0.91 14.37
N GLY A 131 -10.83 -1.50 13.17
CA GLY A 131 -10.82 -0.77 11.91
C GLY A 131 -12.15 -0.03 11.68
N TYR A 132 -13.29 -0.72 11.81
CA TYR A 132 -14.61 -0.08 11.67
C TYR A 132 -14.85 1.00 12.73
N ILE A 133 -14.44 0.76 13.98
CA ILE A 133 -14.58 1.71 15.09
C ILE A 133 -13.77 2.99 14.82
N ASN A 134 -12.53 2.85 14.40
CA ASN A 134 -11.61 3.98 14.23
C ASN A 134 -11.83 4.69 12.89
N ASP A 135 -11.69 3.96 11.77
CA ASP A 135 -11.73 4.55 10.43
C ASP A 135 -13.12 5.09 10.10
N GLY A 136 -14.17 4.47 10.66
CA GLY A 136 -15.54 4.89 10.48
C GLY A 136 -15.80 6.38 10.80
N VAL A 137 -15.02 6.94 11.72
CA VAL A 137 -15.15 8.36 12.13
C VAL A 137 -13.92 9.17 11.72
N TYR A 138 -12.73 8.60 11.85
CA TYR A 138 -11.49 9.30 11.57
C TYR A 138 -11.36 9.76 10.11
N LEU A 139 -11.72 8.90 9.14
CA LEU A 139 -11.61 9.23 7.72
C LEU A 139 -12.52 10.41 7.31
N LEU A 140 -13.70 10.51 7.92
CA LEU A 140 -14.61 11.65 7.69
C LEU A 140 -14.00 12.99 8.11
N LEU A 141 -13.18 12.98 9.15
CA LEU A 141 -12.56 14.20 9.69
C LEU A 141 -11.24 14.57 9.00
N THR A 142 -10.60 13.62 8.32
CA THR A 142 -9.23 13.78 7.80
C THR A 142 -9.09 13.66 6.29
N GLN A 143 -9.95 12.91 5.62
CA GLN A 143 -9.82 12.63 4.19
C GLN A 143 -11.00 13.11 3.34
N SER A 144 -12.16 13.41 3.93
CA SER A 144 -13.32 13.89 3.19
C SER A 144 -13.20 15.36 2.83
N SER A 145 -13.47 15.70 1.57
CA SER A 145 -13.52 17.09 1.08
C SER A 145 -14.86 17.79 1.38
N LEU A 146 -15.84 17.09 1.96
CA LEU A 146 -17.12 17.67 2.33
C LEU A 146 -16.98 18.78 3.39
N PRO A 147 -17.94 19.71 3.47
CA PRO A 147 -17.96 20.73 4.52
C PRO A 147 -17.85 20.11 5.92
N ARG A 148 -17.06 20.71 6.79
CA ARG A 148 -16.81 20.24 8.17
C ARG A 148 -18.09 19.90 8.94
N GLU A 149 -19.11 20.74 8.85
CA GLU A 149 -20.39 20.52 9.54
C GLU A 149 -21.10 19.25 9.05
N THR A 150 -20.98 18.93 7.76
CA THR A 150 -21.50 17.67 7.17
C THR A 150 -20.72 16.48 7.70
N ASN A 151 -19.37 16.56 7.71
CA ASN A 151 -18.53 15.49 8.22
C ASN A 151 -18.78 15.23 9.71
N VAL A 152 -18.95 16.27 10.54
CA VAL A 152 -19.28 16.13 11.96
C VAL A 152 -20.66 15.49 12.16
N ALA A 153 -21.66 15.86 11.36
CA ALA A 153 -22.98 15.22 11.40
C ALA A 153 -22.90 13.72 11.04
N ASN A 154 -22.11 13.36 10.02
CA ASN A 154 -21.87 11.97 9.63
C ASN A 154 -21.11 11.21 10.74
N CYS A 155 -20.12 11.82 11.39
CA CYS A 155 -19.45 11.24 12.56
C CYS A 155 -20.44 10.89 13.68
N ILE A 156 -21.34 11.83 14.03
CA ILE A 156 -22.38 11.62 15.05
C ILE A 156 -23.27 10.43 14.66
N ALA A 157 -23.70 10.36 13.39
CA ALA A 157 -24.54 9.26 12.90
C ALA A 157 -23.83 7.90 12.95
N ARG A 158 -22.53 7.83 12.61
CA ARG A 158 -21.73 6.60 12.69
C ARG A 158 -21.44 6.19 14.12
N MET A 159 -21.16 7.15 15.01
CA MET A 159 -20.94 6.87 16.44
C MET A 159 -22.14 6.14 17.08
N ALA A 160 -23.36 6.49 16.70
CA ALA A 160 -24.57 5.78 17.15
C ALA A 160 -24.62 4.30 16.72
N GLN A 161 -23.82 3.89 15.73
CA GLN A 161 -23.78 2.52 15.20
C GLN A 161 -22.61 1.70 15.78
N ILE A 162 -21.59 2.32 16.39
CA ILE A 162 -20.42 1.63 16.96
C ILE A 162 -20.82 0.54 17.98
N PRO A 163 -21.82 0.70 18.87
CA PRO A 163 -22.24 -0.37 19.74
C PRO A 163 -22.67 -1.63 19.01
N LYS A 164 -23.23 -1.53 17.80
CA LYS A 164 -23.58 -2.69 16.95
C LYS A 164 -22.32 -3.39 16.43
N VAL A 165 -21.27 -2.63 16.08
CA VAL A 165 -19.96 -3.19 15.67
C VAL A 165 -19.34 -3.98 16.83
N VAL A 166 -19.38 -3.44 18.05
CA VAL A 166 -18.88 -4.13 19.26
C VAL A 166 -19.70 -5.40 19.56
N ALA A 167 -21.03 -5.32 19.43
CA ALA A 167 -21.91 -6.50 19.61
C ALA A 167 -21.60 -7.59 18.58
N ALA A 168 -21.39 -7.21 17.30
CA ALA A 168 -20.99 -8.14 16.24
C ALA A 168 -19.61 -8.76 16.53
N ALA A 169 -18.64 -8.00 17.06
CA ALA A 169 -17.36 -8.52 17.47
C ALA A 169 -17.50 -9.62 18.53
N ARG A 170 -18.26 -9.36 19.61
CA ARG A 170 -18.51 -10.33 20.67
C ARG A 170 -19.22 -11.60 20.16
N GLN A 171 -20.12 -11.44 19.19
CA GLN A 171 -20.86 -12.56 18.61
C GLN A 171 -20.03 -13.40 17.66
N ASN A 172 -19.19 -12.78 16.84
CA ASN A 172 -18.49 -13.45 15.75
C ASN A 172 -17.15 -14.06 16.16
N LEU A 173 -16.36 -13.34 17.01
CA LEU A 173 -15.04 -13.79 17.42
C LEU A 173 -15.12 -15.12 18.18
N ARG A 174 -14.26 -16.06 17.80
CA ARG A 174 -14.22 -17.41 18.39
C ARG A 174 -12.89 -17.71 19.03
N SER A 175 -11.88 -17.99 18.23
CA SER A 175 -10.54 -18.32 18.68
C SER A 175 -9.52 -17.56 17.84
N PRO A 176 -9.43 -16.21 17.98
CA PRO A 176 -8.46 -15.43 17.23
C PRO A 176 -7.03 -15.77 17.66
N PRO A 177 -6.02 -15.56 16.80
CA PRO A 177 -4.63 -15.64 17.19
C PRO A 177 -4.32 -14.62 18.30
N ARG A 178 -3.45 -15.02 19.24
CA ARG A 178 -3.04 -14.18 20.37
C ARG A 178 -2.49 -12.83 19.93
N THR A 179 -1.61 -12.81 18.92
CA THR A 179 -1.02 -11.58 18.38
C THR A 179 -2.03 -10.60 17.82
N HIS A 180 -3.12 -11.08 17.20
CA HIS A 180 -4.21 -10.24 16.69
C HIS A 180 -4.98 -9.61 17.86
N THR A 181 -5.28 -10.40 18.87
CA THR A 181 -6.02 -9.94 20.06
C THR A 181 -5.21 -8.92 20.88
N GLU A 182 -3.92 -9.18 21.12
CA GLU A 182 -3.04 -8.23 21.82
C GLU A 182 -2.90 -6.90 21.07
N THR A 183 -2.84 -6.94 19.75
CA THR A 183 -2.82 -5.71 18.94
C THR A 183 -4.16 -4.99 19.02
N ALA A 184 -5.28 -5.69 18.91
CA ALA A 184 -6.61 -5.09 19.04
C ALA A 184 -6.83 -4.44 20.42
N ILE A 185 -6.31 -5.04 21.51
CA ILE A 185 -6.32 -4.45 22.85
C ILE A 185 -5.60 -3.09 22.87
N ARG A 186 -4.41 -3.01 22.27
CA ARG A 186 -3.67 -1.73 22.15
C ARG A 186 -4.42 -0.71 21.31
N GLN A 187 -4.96 -1.13 20.14
CA GLN A 187 -5.74 -0.28 19.25
C GLN A 187 -7.01 0.25 19.93
N ASN A 188 -7.71 -0.59 20.70
CA ASN A 188 -8.92 -0.16 21.41
C ASN A 188 -8.63 0.85 22.53
N ARG A 189 -7.49 0.74 23.21
CA ARG A 189 -7.05 1.78 24.16
C ARG A 189 -6.84 3.13 23.45
N GLY A 190 -6.23 3.11 22.27
CA GLY A 190 -6.10 4.29 21.41
C GLY A 190 -7.46 4.85 20.97
N ALA A 191 -8.41 3.97 20.63
CA ALA A 191 -9.78 4.36 20.27
C ALA A 191 -10.50 5.05 21.44
N ILE A 192 -10.38 4.52 22.66
CA ILE A 192 -10.96 5.16 23.85
C ILE A 192 -10.42 6.59 24.00
N ALA A 193 -9.10 6.78 23.93
CA ALA A 193 -8.49 8.12 24.03
C ALA A 193 -8.94 9.04 22.88
N PHE A 194 -9.09 8.50 21.66
CA PHE A 194 -9.62 9.25 20.51
C PHE A 194 -11.03 9.76 20.77
N TYR A 195 -11.96 8.92 21.23
CA TYR A 195 -13.34 9.33 21.51
C TYR A 195 -13.48 10.21 22.75
N GLU A 196 -12.57 10.10 23.73
CA GLU A 196 -12.59 10.97 24.92
C GLU A 196 -12.02 12.38 24.62
N GLN A 197 -11.03 12.51 23.74
CA GLN A 197 -10.32 13.77 23.49
C GLN A 197 -10.01 14.05 22.02
N GLY A 198 -9.36 13.12 21.32
CA GLY A 198 -8.81 13.35 19.99
C GLY A 198 -9.85 13.76 18.95
N ILE A 199 -11.05 13.21 18.98
CA ILE A 199 -12.13 13.53 18.03
C ILE A 199 -12.47 15.02 18.03
N PHE A 200 -12.40 15.70 19.17
CA PHE A 200 -12.73 17.12 19.29
C PHE A 200 -11.64 18.00 18.66
N GLU A 201 -10.39 17.57 18.72
CA GLU A 201 -9.26 18.26 18.08
C GLU A 201 -9.39 18.19 16.55
N PHE A 202 -9.72 16.99 16.00
CA PHE A 202 -9.95 16.82 14.56
C PHE A 202 -11.20 17.53 14.06
N ALA A 203 -12.29 17.47 14.81
CA ALA A 203 -13.50 18.21 14.46
C ALA A 203 -13.27 19.72 14.47
N GLY A 204 -12.34 20.23 15.31
CA GLY A 204 -11.98 21.63 15.40
C GLY A 204 -13.18 22.52 15.77
N LYS A 205 -13.24 23.74 15.21
CA LYS A 205 -14.37 24.66 15.45
C LYS A 205 -15.60 24.20 14.68
N THR A 206 -16.62 23.72 15.37
CA THR A 206 -17.92 23.30 14.81
C THR A 206 -19.08 23.79 15.68
N ARG A 207 -20.22 24.07 15.06
CA ARG A 207 -21.48 24.39 15.75
C ARG A 207 -22.07 23.19 16.48
N GLN A 208 -21.67 21.98 16.09
CA GLN A 208 -22.19 20.71 16.61
C GLN A 208 -21.33 20.14 17.75
N LEU A 209 -20.40 20.90 18.34
CA LEU A 209 -19.48 20.40 19.37
C LEU A 209 -20.21 19.75 20.57
N ALA A 210 -21.33 20.34 21.02
CA ALA A 210 -22.13 19.78 22.10
C ALA A 210 -22.76 18.43 21.73
N ALA A 211 -23.31 18.32 20.51
CA ALA A 211 -23.88 17.07 20.01
C ALA A 211 -22.80 15.99 19.78
N LEU A 212 -21.62 16.40 19.28
CA LEU A 212 -20.47 15.52 19.09
C LEU A 212 -19.99 14.94 20.44
N LYS A 213 -19.90 15.78 21.50
CA LYS A 213 -19.56 15.31 22.85
C LYS A 213 -20.58 14.33 23.39
N ALA A 214 -21.86 14.65 23.28
CA ALA A 214 -22.95 13.77 23.71
C ALA A 214 -22.98 12.43 22.99
N ALA A 215 -22.55 12.39 21.71
CA ALA A 215 -22.45 11.15 20.92
C ALA A 215 -21.17 10.34 21.24
N ALA A 216 -20.07 11.00 21.59
CA ALA A 216 -18.80 10.34 21.88
C ALA A 216 -18.77 9.66 23.28
N GLU A 217 -19.43 10.21 24.26
CA GLU A 217 -19.45 9.68 25.63
C GLU A 217 -19.98 8.22 25.72
N PRO A 218 -21.13 7.83 25.13
CA PRO A 218 -21.58 6.44 25.14
C PRO A 218 -20.67 5.53 24.33
N VAL A 219 -20.00 6.03 23.29
CA VAL A 219 -19.01 5.24 22.54
C VAL A 219 -17.80 4.92 23.42
N ALA A 220 -17.23 5.91 24.10
CA ALA A 220 -16.11 5.69 24.99
C ALA A 220 -16.45 4.69 26.13
N ALA A 221 -17.66 4.78 26.70
CA ALA A 221 -18.15 3.81 27.68
C ALA A 221 -18.25 2.39 27.10
N CYS A 222 -18.86 2.24 25.93
CA CYS A 222 -18.96 0.96 25.22
C CYS A 222 -17.58 0.35 24.91
N LEU A 223 -16.60 1.18 24.50
CA LEU A 223 -15.24 0.73 24.20
C LEU A 223 -14.48 0.29 25.48
N LYS A 224 -14.75 0.89 26.64
CA LYS A 224 -14.21 0.42 27.92
C LYS A 224 -14.73 -0.97 28.30
N GLU A 225 -16.00 -1.23 28.06
CA GLU A 225 -16.58 -2.58 28.22
C GLU A 225 -16.01 -3.57 27.21
N TYR A 226 -15.82 -3.14 25.97
CA TYR A 226 -15.17 -3.95 24.93
C TYR A 226 -13.72 -4.25 25.29
N GLN A 227 -12.99 -3.29 25.87
CA GLN A 227 -11.64 -3.49 26.41
C GLN A 227 -11.61 -4.62 27.45
N ALA A 228 -12.54 -4.58 28.39
CA ALA A 228 -12.64 -5.62 29.42
C ALA A 228 -12.95 -7.00 28.81
N PHE A 229 -13.83 -7.08 27.82
CA PHE A 229 -14.10 -8.32 27.06
C PHE A 229 -12.84 -8.84 26.37
N LEU A 230 -12.10 -7.98 25.64
CA LEU A 230 -10.87 -8.36 24.95
C LEU A 230 -9.80 -8.91 25.90
N GLU A 231 -9.62 -8.27 27.05
CA GLU A 231 -8.57 -8.62 28.02
C GLU A 231 -8.94 -9.83 28.89
N LYS A 232 -10.18 -9.89 29.38
CA LYS A 232 -10.59 -10.85 30.41
C LYS A 232 -11.27 -12.09 29.88
N GLU A 233 -11.97 -11.97 28.72
CA GLU A 233 -12.76 -13.07 28.16
C GLU A 233 -12.08 -13.64 26.91
N LEU A 234 -11.64 -12.79 25.95
CA LEU A 234 -11.15 -13.26 24.67
C LEU A 234 -9.65 -13.66 24.73
N LEU A 235 -8.78 -12.81 25.29
CA LEU A 235 -7.32 -13.04 25.30
C LEU A 235 -6.91 -14.37 25.97
N PRO A 236 -7.52 -14.81 27.09
CA PRO A 236 -7.22 -16.12 27.67
C PRO A 236 -7.49 -17.30 26.75
N HIS A 237 -8.40 -17.14 25.79
CA HIS A 237 -8.78 -18.15 24.79
C HIS A 237 -8.26 -17.87 23.38
N ALA A 238 -7.39 -16.87 23.21
CA ALA A 238 -6.82 -16.46 21.94
C ALA A 238 -5.67 -17.39 21.52
N ASN A 239 -6.01 -18.56 21.02
CA ASN A 239 -5.09 -19.63 20.63
C ASN A 239 -5.27 -20.09 19.16
N GLY A 240 -5.96 -19.30 18.34
CA GLY A 240 -6.16 -19.58 16.92
C GLY A 240 -4.84 -19.61 16.14
N GLU A 241 -4.81 -20.42 15.10
CA GLU A 241 -3.68 -20.49 14.18
C GLU A 241 -3.72 -19.32 13.19
N TRP A 242 -2.62 -18.64 13.04
CA TRP A 242 -2.46 -17.54 12.09
C TRP A 242 -1.77 -17.98 10.79
N ARG A 243 -1.08 -19.12 10.79
CA ARG A 243 -0.41 -19.65 9.60
C ARG A 243 -1.42 -20.18 8.60
N LEU A 244 -1.23 -19.85 7.34
CA LEU A 244 -2.10 -20.34 6.26
C LEU A 244 -1.77 -21.78 5.84
N GLY A 245 -0.52 -22.20 5.99
CA GLY A 245 0.03 -23.39 5.35
C GLY A 245 0.32 -23.16 3.87
N GLU A 246 1.13 -24.04 3.30
CA GLU A 246 1.72 -23.90 1.97
C GLU A 246 0.66 -23.73 0.85
N GLU A 247 -0.32 -24.62 0.80
CA GLU A 247 -1.34 -24.60 -0.26
C GLU A 247 -2.17 -23.31 -0.28
N LYS A 248 -2.70 -22.90 0.88
CA LYS A 248 -3.50 -21.68 0.98
C LYS A 248 -2.65 -20.43 0.76
N PHE A 249 -1.41 -20.43 1.26
CA PHE A 249 -0.48 -19.32 1.06
C PHE A 249 -0.16 -19.15 -0.42
N ALA A 250 0.22 -20.23 -1.12
CA ALA A 250 0.53 -20.19 -2.54
C ALA A 250 -0.66 -19.67 -3.38
N LYS A 251 -1.88 -20.15 -3.09
CA LYS A 251 -3.08 -19.67 -3.79
C LYS A 251 -3.39 -18.21 -3.48
N LYS A 252 -3.29 -17.81 -2.22
CA LYS A 252 -3.50 -16.40 -1.84
C LYS A 252 -2.45 -15.48 -2.45
N LEU A 253 -1.18 -15.92 -2.48
CA LEU A 253 -0.09 -15.15 -3.07
C LEU A 253 -0.29 -14.95 -4.59
N ASP A 254 -0.72 -15.98 -5.31
CA ASP A 254 -1.08 -15.89 -6.72
C ASP A 254 -2.19 -14.84 -6.97
N LEU A 255 -3.23 -14.86 -6.13
CA LEU A 255 -4.32 -13.89 -6.21
C LEU A 255 -3.87 -12.47 -5.85
N GLU A 256 -3.06 -12.31 -4.81
CA GLU A 256 -2.55 -11.02 -4.34
C GLU A 256 -1.58 -10.39 -5.33
N LEU A 257 -0.61 -11.16 -5.81
CA LEU A 257 0.40 -10.63 -6.73
C LEU A 257 -0.16 -10.37 -8.12
N ASN A 258 -0.99 -11.28 -8.64
CA ASN A 258 -1.50 -11.24 -10.01
C ASN A 258 -0.41 -10.89 -11.05
N ALA A 259 0.81 -11.39 -10.79
CA ALA A 259 2.03 -11.01 -11.51
C ALA A 259 2.48 -12.04 -12.56
N GLY A 260 1.80 -13.19 -12.64
CA GLY A 260 2.19 -14.31 -13.51
C GLY A 260 3.42 -15.07 -13.02
N MET A 261 3.72 -15.00 -11.70
CA MET A 261 4.83 -15.73 -11.04
C MET A 261 4.24 -16.65 -9.97
N THR A 262 4.83 -17.84 -9.79
CA THR A 262 4.46 -18.75 -8.70
C THR A 262 5.09 -18.32 -7.37
N ALA A 263 4.55 -18.80 -6.26
CA ALA A 263 5.11 -18.55 -4.93
C ALA A 263 6.58 -18.99 -4.84
N ASP A 264 6.90 -20.18 -5.35
CA ASP A 264 8.27 -20.71 -5.34
C ASP A 264 9.24 -19.85 -6.15
N GLN A 265 8.81 -19.33 -7.31
CA GLN A 265 9.62 -18.42 -8.12
C GLN A 265 9.90 -17.11 -7.39
N VAL A 266 8.91 -16.54 -6.72
CA VAL A 266 9.07 -15.28 -5.98
C VAL A 266 10.03 -15.48 -4.80
N VAL A 267 9.94 -16.59 -4.08
CA VAL A 267 10.81 -16.89 -2.93
C VAL A 267 12.24 -17.18 -3.41
N ALA A 268 12.43 -18.00 -4.45
CA ALA A 268 13.75 -18.28 -5.01
C ALA A 268 14.45 -17.02 -5.54
N ASP A 269 13.72 -16.17 -6.26
CA ASP A 269 14.22 -14.86 -6.70
C ASP A 269 14.60 -13.98 -5.50
N ALA A 270 13.81 -13.98 -4.43
CA ALA A 270 14.10 -13.22 -3.22
C ALA A 270 15.35 -13.73 -2.49
N GLU A 271 15.54 -15.02 -2.36
CA GLU A 271 16.76 -15.60 -1.74
C GLU A 271 18.03 -15.27 -2.55
N ALA A 272 17.96 -15.36 -3.87
CA ALA A 272 19.07 -14.98 -4.75
C ALA A 272 19.40 -13.49 -4.66
N GLU A 273 18.37 -12.64 -4.67
CA GLU A 273 18.54 -11.19 -4.55
C GLU A 273 19.03 -10.78 -3.16
N PHE A 274 18.59 -11.46 -2.11
CA PHE A 274 19.05 -11.23 -0.75
C PHE A 274 20.58 -11.42 -0.64
N ALA A 275 21.08 -12.54 -1.17
CA ALA A 275 22.52 -12.81 -1.18
C ALA A 275 23.31 -11.77 -2.02
N ARG A 276 22.73 -11.26 -3.11
CA ARG A 276 23.33 -10.19 -3.92
C ARG A 276 23.42 -8.88 -3.12
N VAL A 277 22.34 -8.48 -2.46
CA VAL A 277 22.30 -7.24 -1.68
C VAL A 277 23.24 -7.31 -0.47
N GLU A 278 23.33 -8.45 0.24
CA GLU A 278 24.32 -8.61 1.32
C GLU A 278 25.75 -8.34 0.81
N ARG A 279 26.12 -8.87 -0.37
CA ARG A 279 27.44 -8.64 -0.97
C ARG A 279 27.67 -7.17 -1.34
N ASP A 280 26.68 -6.54 -1.97
CA ASP A 280 26.78 -5.13 -2.36
C ASP A 280 26.91 -4.22 -1.14
N MET A 281 26.18 -4.49 -0.06
CA MET A 281 26.32 -3.77 1.22
C MET A 281 27.73 -3.91 1.80
N TYR A 282 28.30 -5.12 1.77
CA TYR A 282 29.68 -5.32 2.24
C TYR A 282 30.70 -4.54 1.40
N VAL A 283 30.58 -4.57 0.09
CA VAL A 283 31.49 -3.81 -0.81
C VAL A 283 31.49 -2.32 -0.47
N ILE A 284 30.31 -1.75 -0.22
CA ILE A 284 30.17 -0.32 0.14
C ILE A 284 30.66 -0.08 1.58
N ALA A 285 30.26 -0.90 2.53
CA ALA A 285 30.67 -0.76 3.92
C ALA A 285 32.21 -0.84 4.07
N ARG A 286 32.86 -1.74 3.32
CA ARG A 286 34.32 -1.84 3.27
C ARG A 286 34.99 -0.55 2.79
N GLN A 287 34.42 0.14 1.79
CA GLN A 287 34.92 1.45 1.32
C GLN A 287 34.72 2.54 2.36
N LEU A 288 33.62 2.50 3.10
CA LEU A 288 33.31 3.46 4.16
C LEU A 288 34.10 3.20 5.45
N TRP A 289 34.73 2.02 5.61
CA TRP A 289 35.42 1.65 6.84
C TRP A 289 36.49 2.68 7.24
N SER A 290 37.31 3.12 6.33
CA SER A 290 38.37 4.10 6.60
C SER A 290 37.82 5.49 7.00
N ARG A 291 36.62 5.85 6.55
CA ARG A 291 35.96 7.10 6.93
C ARG A 291 35.53 7.10 8.40
N TYR A 292 34.92 5.98 8.85
CA TYR A 292 34.36 5.89 10.21
C TYR A 292 35.32 5.27 11.22
N PHE A 293 36.23 4.41 10.78
CA PHE A 293 37.11 3.60 11.63
C PHE A 293 38.59 3.71 11.21
N ALA A 294 39.07 4.89 10.92
CA ALA A 294 40.42 5.16 10.36
C ALA A 294 41.60 4.52 11.13
N ARG A 295 41.43 4.22 12.44
CA ARG A 295 42.47 3.63 13.30
C ARG A 295 42.26 2.14 13.58
N GLN A 296 41.25 1.52 13.02
CA GLN A 296 40.91 0.14 13.24
C GLN A 296 41.17 -0.68 11.96
N PRO A 297 41.79 -1.86 12.07
CA PRO A 297 41.94 -2.74 10.92
C PRO A 297 40.55 -3.18 10.41
N LEU A 298 40.48 -3.45 9.12
CA LEU A 298 39.28 -4.05 8.54
C LEU A 298 39.09 -5.46 9.16
N PRO A 299 37.87 -5.84 9.55
CA PRO A 299 37.57 -7.19 10.02
C PRO A 299 37.94 -8.27 9.02
N PRO A 300 38.07 -9.56 9.44
CA PRO A 300 38.36 -10.67 8.53
C PRO A 300 37.36 -10.74 7.37
N ASP A 301 37.83 -11.18 6.20
CA ASP A 301 36.98 -11.31 4.99
C ASP A 301 36.30 -12.69 4.92
N ASP A 302 35.69 -13.09 6.04
CA ASP A 302 34.79 -14.23 6.15
C ASP A 302 33.33 -13.73 6.35
N THR A 303 32.39 -14.64 6.36
CA THR A 303 30.95 -14.32 6.46
C THR A 303 30.63 -13.47 7.69
N ASP A 304 31.22 -13.77 8.83
CA ASP A 304 30.94 -13.05 10.08
C ASP A 304 31.62 -11.67 10.09
N GLY A 305 32.86 -11.59 9.64
CA GLY A 305 33.59 -10.33 9.50
C GLY A 305 32.96 -9.38 8.47
N GLN A 306 32.44 -9.93 7.36
CA GLN A 306 31.70 -9.13 6.36
C GLN A 306 30.42 -8.54 6.98
N ARG A 307 29.62 -9.33 7.67
CA ARG A 307 28.42 -8.86 8.37
C ARG A 307 28.74 -7.86 9.47
N TRP A 308 29.79 -8.14 10.25
CA TRP A 308 30.27 -7.24 11.27
C TRP A 308 30.67 -5.88 10.67
N THR A 309 31.40 -5.88 9.56
CA THR A 309 31.78 -4.66 8.84
C THR A 309 30.55 -3.83 8.45
N VAL A 310 29.56 -4.46 7.85
CA VAL A 310 28.28 -3.78 7.47
C VAL A 310 27.59 -3.22 8.71
N GLN A 311 27.47 -4.02 9.77
CA GLN A 311 26.79 -3.60 11.00
C GLN A 311 27.47 -2.42 11.67
N GLN A 312 28.82 -2.42 11.76
CA GLN A 312 29.56 -1.31 12.36
C GLN A 312 29.43 -0.01 11.56
N VAL A 313 29.53 -0.10 10.24
CA VAL A 313 29.40 1.10 9.38
C VAL A 313 27.97 1.62 9.43
N LEU A 314 26.95 0.77 9.36
CA LEU A 314 25.55 1.19 9.55
C LEU A 314 25.33 1.85 10.91
N GLY A 315 25.92 1.30 11.98
CA GLY A 315 25.85 1.89 13.33
C GLY A 315 26.53 3.26 13.43
N ALA A 316 27.60 3.50 12.67
CA ALA A 316 28.23 4.80 12.58
C ALA A 316 27.39 5.81 11.79
N VAL A 317 26.86 5.40 10.64
CA VAL A 317 25.94 6.19 9.80
C VAL A 317 24.66 6.56 10.58
N ALA A 318 24.15 5.66 11.41
CA ALA A 318 22.95 5.86 12.21
C ALA A 318 23.07 7.06 13.19
N LYS A 319 24.28 7.45 13.60
CA LYS A 319 24.49 8.60 14.48
C LYS A 319 24.25 9.96 13.79
N GLU A 320 24.16 9.96 12.47
CA GLU A 320 23.91 11.16 11.69
C GLU A 320 22.39 11.43 11.57
N HIS A 321 21.74 11.88 12.63
CA HIS A 321 20.30 12.14 12.67
C HIS A 321 19.96 13.54 13.17
N CYS A 322 18.78 14.06 12.79
CA CYS A 322 18.23 15.31 13.30
C CYS A 322 17.64 15.13 14.71
N ARG A 323 17.26 16.23 15.35
CA ARG A 323 16.51 16.19 16.60
C ARG A 323 15.03 15.84 16.37
N PRO A 324 14.33 15.25 17.36
CA PRO A 324 12.92 14.83 17.20
C PRO A 324 12.00 15.94 16.69
N GLU A 325 12.13 17.15 17.24
CA GLU A 325 11.31 18.32 16.90
C GLU A 325 11.60 18.88 15.50
N GLU A 326 12.69 18.48 14.87
CA GLU A 326 13.09 18.92 13.53
C GLU A 326 12.56 18.00 12.42
N LEU A 327 12.13 16.80 12.76
CA LEU A 327 11.82 15.73 11.81
C LEU A 327 10.85 16.17 10.70
N THR A 328 9.74 16.81 11.09
CA THR A 328 8.74 17.29 10.10
C THR A 328 9.30 18.41 9.20
N ARG A 329 10.13 19.30 9.75
CA ARG A 329 10.80 20.35 8.95
C ARG A 329 11.77 19.73 7.95
N GLU A 330 12.57 18.77 8.40
CA GLU A 330 13.55 18.05 7.57
C GLU A 330 12.86 17.31 6.41
N MET A 331 11.73 16.65 6.67
CA MET A 331 10.95 16.01 5.60
C MET A 331 10.42 17.02 4.58
N LYS A 332 9.91 18.18 5.03
CA LYS A 332 9.46 19.27 4.11
C LYS A 332 10.59 19.78 3.23
N GLN A 333 11.79 19.94 3.78
CA GLN A 333 12.97 20.38 3.02
C GLN A 333 13.37 19.33 1.97
N ARG A 334 13.38 18.04 2.34
CA ARG A 334 13.69 16.94 1.41
C ARG A 334 12.67 16.86 0.28
N VAL A 335 11.40 17.01 0.56
CA VAL A 335 10.36 17.08 -0.48
C VAL A 335 10.66 18.21 -1.48
N ALA A 336 11.01 19.39 -1.00
CA ALA A 336 11.34 20.52 -1.88
C ALA A 336 12.62 20.25 -2.73
N GLN A 337 13.63 19.62 -2.14
CA GLN A 337 14.87 19.22 -2.83
C GLN A 337 14.61 18.15 -3.89
N LEU A 338 13.80 17.12 -3.57
CA LEU A 338 13.43 16.05 -4.48
C LEU A 338 12.65 16.57 -5.69
N LYS A 339 11.66 17.45 -5.48
CA LYS A 339 10.90 18.09 -6.58
C LYS A 339 11.84 18.84 -7.53
N LYS A 340 12.75 19.63 -6.97
CA LYS A 340 13.76 20.38 -7.76
C LYS A 340 14.68 19.43 -8.54
N PHE A 341 15.14 18.35 -7.89
CA PHE A 341 16.01 17.37 -8.53
C PHE A 341 15.29 16.61 -9.66
N ILE A 342 14.06 16.18 -9.45
CA ILE A 342 13.21 15.50 -10.45
C ILE A 342 13.05 16.37 -11.70
N ALA A 343 12.74 17.66 -11.51
CA ALA A 343 12.55 18.60 -12.60
C ALA A 343 13.88 18.89 -13.35
N ALA A 344 14.99 19.07 -12.61
CA ALA A 344 16.29 19.40 -13.20
C ALA A 344 16.91 18.23 -14.00
N ASN A 345 16.59 16.99 -13.66
CA ASN A 345 17.13 15.79 -14.30
C ASN A 345 16.12 15.09 -15.22
N ASP A 346 15.03 15.75 -15.54
CA ASP A 346 14.01 15.26 -16.47
C ASP A 346 13.55 13.82 -16.17
N ILE A 347 13.31 13.51 -14.89
CA ILE A 347 12.97 12.16 -14.42
C ILE A 347 11.53 11.79 -14.76
N LEU A 348 10.59 12.71 -14.48
CA LEU A 348 9.19 12.65 -14.83
C LEU A 348 8.54 14.02 -14.62
N ARG A 349 7.35 14.25 -15.19
CA ARG A 349 6.54 15.45 -14.88
C ARG A 349 5.82 15.24 -13.57
N LEU A 350 6.01 16.17 -12.64
CA LEU A 350 5.24 16.18 -11.41
C LEU A 350 3.79 16.57 -11.71
N PRO A 351 2.82 15.94 -11.04
CA PRO A 351 1.41 16.28 -11.21
C PRO A 351 1.11 17.71 -10.77
N GLU A 352 0.31 18.43 -11.54
CA GLU A 352 -0.20 19.76 -11.19
C GLU A 352 -1.74 19.78 -11.31
N PRO A 353 -2.47 20.32 -10.32
CA PRO A 353 -1.97 20.76 -9.01
C PRO A 353 -1.42 19.61 -8.17
N ASP A 354 -0.50 19.93 -7.26
CA ASP A 354 0.04 18.97 -6.29
C ASP A 354 -0.85 18.95 -5.04
N HIS A 355 -1.51 17.83 -4.80
CA HIS A 355 -2.45 17.67 -3.68
C HIS A 355 -1.79 17.07 -2.42
N CYS A 356 -0.47 16.80 -2.43
CA CYS A 356 0.23 16.22 -1.28
C CYS A 356 0.63 17.29 -0.27
N GLN A 357 0.21 17.11 0.97
CA GLN A 357 0.59 17.96 2.10
C GLN A 357 1.49 17.20 3.08
N VAL A 358 2.63 17.78 3.46
CA VAL A 358 3.47 17.22 4.52
C VAL A 358 2.94 17.69 5.87
N VAL A 359 2.41 16.77 6.66
CA VAL A 359 1.79 17.03 7.95
C VAL A 359 2.47 16.28 9.08
N GLU A 360 2.42 16.81 10.29
CA GLU A 360 2.86 16.10 11.48
C GLU A 360 1.75 15.15 11.95
N MET A 361 2.12 13.89 12.20
CA MET A 361 1.21 12.87 12.69
C MET A 361 0.73 13.21 14.11
N PRO A 362 -0.57 13.14 14.38
CA PRO A 362 -1.11 13.34 15.71
C PRO A 362 -0.51 12.39 16.74
N GLU A 363 -0.32 12.84 17.99
CA GLU A 363 0.35 12.12 19.06
C GLU A 363 -0.18 10.69 19.26
N PHE A 364 -1.48 10.50 19.25
CA PHE A 364 -2.11 9.18 19.50
C PHE A 364 -1.89 8.16 18.35
N LYS A 365 -1.41 8.59 17.18
CA LYS A 365 -1.05 7.71 16.05
C LYS A 365 0.44 7.38 15.99
N ARG A 366 1.28 8.09 16.78
CA ARG A 366 2.73 7.95 16.73
C ARG A 366 3.22 6.60 17.26
N GLY A 367 4.44 6.23 16.89
CA GLY A 367 5.15 5.07 17.42
C GLY A 367 5.02 3.78 16.63
N ASN A 368 4.27 3.76 15.51
CA ASN A 368 4.13 2.58 14.65
C ASN A 368 4.89 2.69 13.32
N SER A 369 5.06 3.91 12.81
CA SER A 369 5.86 4.20 11.60
C SER A 369 6.37 5.63 11.67
N THR A 370 7.45 5.95 10.92
CA THR A 370 8.05 7.30 10.91
C THR A 370 7.36 8.23 9.93
N ALA A 371 6.94 7.68 8.81
CA ALA A 371 6.12 8.39 7.84
C ALA A 371 5.27 7.38 7.06
N TYR A 372 4.19 7.86 6.49
CA TYR A 372 3.40 7.13 5.51
C TYR A 372 2.62 8.11 4.63
N MET A 373 2.28 7.66 3.43
CA MET A 373 1.43 8.41 2.52
C MET A 373 -0.04 8.02 2.74
N GLU A 374 -0.86 8.97 3.20
CA GLU A 374 -2.32 8.86 3.11
C GLU A 374 -2.75 9.37 1.72
N ALA A 375 -3.11 8.42 0.86
CA ALA A 375 -3.53 8.75 -0.50
C ALA A 375 -4.82 9.57 -0.52
N PRO A 376 -4.98 10.53 -1.45
CA PRO A 376 -6.29 11.13 -1.68
C PRO A 376 -7.25 10.06 -2.21
N PRO A 377 -8.47 9.96 -1.67
CA PRO A 377 -9.45 9.00 -2.15
C PRO A 377 -9.73 9.15 -3.66
N PRO A 378 -9.75 8.05 -4.44
CA PRO A 378 -9.77 8.12 -5.90
C PRO A 378 -11.09 8.65 -6.52
N LEU A 379 -12.17 8.70 -5.75
CA LEU A 379 -13.47 9.17 -6.20
C LEU A 379 -13.82 10.57 -5.66
N ASP A 380 -12.99 11.14 -4.78
CA ASP A 380 -13.15 12.51 -4.30
C ASP A 380 -12.09 13.42 -4.94
N PRO A 381 -12.43 14.15 -6.02
CA PRO A 381 -11.46 14.93 -6.79
C PRO A 381 -10.93 16.16 -6.03
N ASN A 382 -11.54 16.52 -4.90
CA ASN A 382 -11.15 17.66 -4.07
C ASN A 382 -10.38 17.26 -2.80
N ALA A 383 -10.23 15.95 -2.55
CA ALA A 383 -9.47 15.46 -1.42
C ALA A 383 -7.96 15.69 -1.60
N THR A 384 -7.27 15.87 -0.50
CA THR A 384 -5.81 16.04 -0.48
C THR A 384 -5.13 14.82 0.11
N GLY A 385 -3.98 14.44 -0.46
CA GLY A 385 -3.11 13.44 0.12
C GLY A 385 -2.26 14.03 1.24
N GLN A 386 -1.85 13.20 2.20
CA GLN A 386 -1.02 13.61 3.31
C GLN A 386 0.21 12.72 3.45
N LEU A 387 1.39 13.30 3.30
CA LEU A 387 2.62 12.68 3.76
C LEU A 387 2.74 12.94 5.26
N ALA A 388 2.26 11.98 6.06
CA ALA A 388 2.21 12.08 7.50
C ALA A 388 3.57 11.69 8.11
N VAL A 389 4.17 12.59 8.87
CA VAL A 389 5.46 12.40 9.54
C VAL A 389 5.22 12.18 11.03
N SER A 390 5.82 11.13 11.58
CA SER A 390 5.65 10.72 12.98
C SER A 390 6.93 11.02 13.80
N PRO A 391 7.02 12.15 14.46
CA PRO A 391 8.03 12.29 15.51
C PRO A 391 7.85 11.22 16.59
N PRO A 392 8.90 10.89 17.37
CA PRO A 392 8.76 9.98 18.50
C PRO A 392 7.66 10.45 19.48
N PRO A 393 6.86 9.52 20.04
CA PRO A 393 5.92 9.85 21.12
C PRO A 393 6.59 10.56 22.28
N ARG A 394 5.88 11.52 22.88
CA ARG A 394 6.42 12.36 23.96
C ARG A 394 6.68 11.61 25.27
N ASP A 395 6.04 10.47 25.47
CA ASP A 395 6.17 9.60 26.64
C ASP A 395 7.34 8.62 26.56
N TRP A 396 8.08 8.61 25.42
CA TRP A 396 9.25 7.76 25.28
C TRP A 396 10.45 8.33 26.04
N ASP A 397 11.22 7.43 26.67
CA ASP A 397 12.51 7.79 27.29
C ASP A 397 13.55 8.16 26.22
N ALA A 398 14.63 8.80 26.65
CA ALA A 398 15.68 9.29 25.76
C ALA A 398 16.39 8.17 24.99
N GLN A 399 16.52 6.96 25.57
CA GLN A 399 17.16 5.83 24.91
C GLN A 399 16.30 5.34 23.74
N ARG A 400 15.01 5.23 23.96
CA ARG A 400 14.05 4.81 22.93
C ARG A 400 13.93 5.85 21.82
N VAL A 401 13.88 7.13 22.18
CA VAL A 401 13.90 8.24 21.20
C VAL A 401 15.17 8.19 20.36
N ASN A 402 16.35 8.03 20.98
CA ASN A 402 17.60 7.95 20.25
C ASN A 402 17.65 6.75 19.31
N SER A 403 17.24 5.57 19.76
CA SER A 403 17.18 4.36 18.93
C SER A 403 16.25 4.53 17.73
N TYR A 404 15.12 5.24 17.89
CA TYR A 404 14.21 5.57 16.81
C TYR A 404 14.86 6.50 15.78
N LEU A 405 15.56 7.56 16.22
CA LEU A 405 16.23 8.50 15.33
C LEU A 405 17.45 7.87 14.63
N GLU A 406 18.15 6.94 15.27
CA GLU A 406 19.23 6.18 14.65
C GLU A 406 18.71 5.27 13.53
N GLU A 407 17.55 4.64 13.70
CA GLU A 407 16.92 3.84 12.64
C GLU A 407 16.47 4.74 11.47
N TYR A 408 15.91 5.92 11.79
CA TYR A 408 15.43 6.89 10.81
C TYR A 408 16.38 8.09 10.72
N ASN A 409 17.69 7.80 10.59
CA ASN A 409 18.73 8.80 10.43
C ASN A 409 18.58 9.63 9.14
N ASN A 410 19.44 10.63 8.95
CA ASN A 410 19.33 11.56 7.83
C ASN A 410 19.30 10.86 6.46
N HIS A 411 20.13 9.84 6.25
CA HIS A 411 20.16 9.08 5.00
C HIS A 411 18.89 8.25 4.80
N MET A 412 18.40 7.64 5.88
CA MET A 412 17.15 6.89 5.82
C MET A 412 15.95 7.79 5.57
N LEU A 413 15.94 9.03 6.10
CA LEU A 413 14.90 10.02 5.81
C LEU A 413 14.87 10.41 4.32
N ASP A 414 16.01 10.50 3.64
CA ASP A 414 16.04 10.72 2.20
C ASP A 414 15.35 9.59 1.44
N ILE A 415 15.70 8.34 1.77
CA ILE A 415 15.09 7.15 1.13
C ILE A 415 13.60 7.07 1.43
N LEU A 416 13.20 7.28 2.67
CA LEU A 416 11.79 7.28 3.08
C LEU A 416 10.99 8.39 2.39
N THR A 417 11.59 9.59 2.22
CA THR A 417 10.93 10.69 1.50
C THR A 417 10.78 10.41 0.01
N ILE A 418 11.72 9.69 -0.59
CA ILE A 418 11.60 9.20 -1.97
C ILE A 418 10.46 8.18 -2.07
N HIS A 419 10.41 7.21 -1.17
CA HIS A 419 9.43 6.13 -1.15
C HIS A 419 7.99 6.65 -0.95
N GLU A 420 7.76 7.39 0.14
CA GLU A 420 6.43 7.87 0.50
C GLU A 420 6.01 9.11 -0.33
N GLY A 421 6.97 9.94 -0.70
CA GLY A 421 6.74 11.22 -1.35
C GLY A 421 7.07 11.21 -2.85
N TYR A 422 8.26 11.72 -3.20
CA TYR A 422 8.62 12.12 -4.57
C TYR A 422 9.89 11.42 -5.05
N PRO A 423 9.81 10.64 -6.15
CA PRO A 423 8.66 10.37 -7.01
C PRO A 423 7.85 9.11 -6.64
N GLY A 424 7.88 8.67 -5.40
CA GLY A 424 7.24 7.44 -4.91
C GLY A 424 5.71 7.51 -4.86
N HIS A 425 5.13 7.11 -3.73
CA HIS A 425 3.67 6.95 -3.56
C HIS A 425 2.87 8.20 -3.89
N SER A 426 3.28 9.40 -3.42
CA SER A 426 2.53 10.63 -3.66
C SER A 426 2.32 10.88 -5.15
N VAL A 427 3.39 10.77 -5.96
CA VAL A 427 3.31 11.01 -7.40
C VAL A 427 2.51 9.93 -8.11
N GLN A 428 2.77 8.67 -7.78
CA GLN A 428 2.12 7.53 -8.43
C GLN A 428 0.59 7.54 -8.18
N LEU A 429 0.16 7.82 -6.95
CA LEU A 429 -1.26 7.88 -6.58
C LEU A 429 -1.99 9.05 -7.26
N GLU A 430 -1.33 10.20 -7.43
CA GLU A 430 -1.86 11.31 -8.20
C GLU A 430 -2.06 10.96 -9.68
N TYR A 431 -1.10 10.28 -10.31
CA TYR A 431 -1.26 9.79 -11.69
C TYR A 431 -2.42 8.79 -11.81
N MET A 432 -2.54 7.88 -10.83
CA MET A 432 -3.60 6.89 -10.78
C MET A 432 -4.98 7.54 -10.64
N ASN A 433 -5.14 8.50 -9.74
CA ASN A 433 -6.43 9.17 -9.51
C ASN A 433 -6.90 9.98 -10.72
N ARG A 434 -5.99 10.33 -11.63
CA ARG A 434 -6.29 11.01 -12.91
C ARG A 434 -6.58 10.03 -14.06
N ASN A 435 -6.48 8.71 -13.81
CA ASN A 435 -6.76 7.72 -14.85
C ASN A 435 -8.23 7.78 -15.27
N PRO A 436 -8.56 7.77 -16.57
CA PRO A 436 -9.95 7.83 -17.04
C PRO A 436 -10.76 6.58 -16.68
N SER A 437 -10.12 5.40 -16.57
CA SER A 437 -10.80 4.16 -16.19
C SER A 437 -11.18 4.16 -14.71
N LEU A 438 -12.47 4.10 -14.41
CA LEU A 438 -12.99 3.95 -13.07
C LEU A 438 -12.51 2.64 -12.41
N ILE A 439 -12.41 1.56 -13.20
CA ILE A 439 -11.90 0.26 -12.74
C ILE A 439 -10.48 0.40 -12.20
N ARG A 440 -9.59 1.05 -12.95
CA ARG A 440 -8.18 1.22 -12.57
C ARG A 440 -7.98 2.18 -11.39
N ARG A 441 -8.87 3.14 -11.21
CA ARG A 441 -8.84 4.02 -10.04
C ARG A 441 -9.25 3.28 -8.76
N VAL A 442 -10.21 2.37 -8.86
CA VAL A 442 -10.78 1.67 -7.70
C VAL A 442 -10.07 0.35 -7.42
N LEU A 443 -9.81 -0.47 -8.45
CA LEU A 443 -9.21 -1.80 -8.31
C LEU A 443 -7.69 -1.74 -8.55
N GLN A 444 -6.98 -1.34 -7.51
CA GLN A 444 -5.55 -1.04 -7.55
C GLN A 444 -4.69 -2.28 -7.24
N SER A 445 -3.57 -2.42 -7.92
CA SER A 445 -2.57 -3.45 -7.63
C SER A 445 -1.58 -2.97 -6.55
N GLY A 446 -1.62 -3.57 -5.37
CA GLY A 446 -0.64 -3.31 -4.31
C GLY A 446 0.79 -3.63 -4.74
N VAL A 447 0.98 -4.64 -5.60
CA VAL A 447 2.28 -4.99 -6.18
C VAL A 447 2.84 -3.87 -7.05
N TYR A 448 1.99 -3.24 -7.84
CA TYR A 448 2.40 -2.08 -8.63
C TYR A 448 2.79 -0.91 -7.73
N ILE A 449 1.94 -0.59 -6.73
CA ILE A 449 2.10 0.58 -5.86
C ILE A 449 3.38 0.47 -5.04
N GLU A 450 3.55 -0.61 -4.30
CA GLU A 450 4.75 -0.85 -3.48
C GLU A 450 6.01 -1.03 -4.35
N GLY A 451 5.84 -1.73 -5.47
CA GLY A 451 6.94 -1.95 -6.41
C GLY A 451 7.48 -0.67 -7.03
N TRP A 452 6.62 0.27 -7.39
CA TRP A 452 7.02 1.59 -7.88
C TRP A 452 7.81 2.36 -6.82
N ALA A 453 7.31 2.44 -5.60
CA ALA A 453 7.98 3.16 -4.52
C ALA A 453 9.39 2.61 -4.25
N VAL A 454 9.54 1.28 -4.09
CA VAL A 454 10.86 0.65 -3.90
C VAL A 454 11.77 0.80 -5.13
N TYR A 455 11.22 0.78 -6.34
CA TYR A 455 11.98 1.04 -7.56
C TYR A 455 12.54 2.47 -7.59
N THR A 456 11.77 3.46 -7.15
CA THR A 456 12.20 4.86 -7.17
C THR A 456 13.33 5.16 -6.20
N GLU A 457 13.45 4.44 -5.09
CA GLU A 457 14.56 4.59 -4.14
C GLU A 457 15.92 4.43 -4.82
N GLN A 458 16.14 3.32 -5.50
CA GLN A 458 17.37 3.06 -6.22
C GLN A 458 17.50 3.97 -7.45
N MET A 459 16.42 4.15 -8.20
CA MET A 459 16.40 4.94 -9.42
C MET A 459 16.87 6.38 -9.18
N MET A 460 16.42 7.04 -8.11
CA MET A 460 16.83 8.40 -7.79
C MET A 460 18.34 8.51 -7.53
N LEU A 461 18.90 7.55 -6.79
CA LEU A 461 20.34 7.51 -6.53
C LEU A 461 21.15 7.23 -7.81
N ASP A 462 20.62 6.36 -8.69
CA ASP A 462 21.25 6.05 -9.99
C ASP A 462 21.21 7.26 -10.95
N GLN A 463 20.28 8.21 -10.77
CA GLN A 463 20.25 9.48 -11.48
C GLN A 463 21.11 10.57 -10.83
N GLY A 464 21.87 10.25 -9.76
CA GLY A 464 22.80 11.16 -9.10
C GLY A 464 22.23 11.92 -7.91
N TYR A 465 21.03 11.61 -7.42
CA TYR A 465 20.57 12.15 -6.13
C TYR A 465 21.52 11.70 -5.01
N GLY A 466 21.88 12.62 -4.14
CA GLY A 466 22.89 12.37 -3.10
C GLY A 466 24.33 12.41 -3.59
N GLN A 467 24.61 12.78 -4.87
CA GLN A 467 25.95 13.04 -5.43
C GLN A 467 26.96 11.90 -5.23
N GLY A 468 26.48 10.64 -5.23
CA GLY A 468 27.31 9.45 -5.05
C GLY A 468 27.69 9.15 -3.60
N ASP A 469 26.98 9.71 -2.61
CA ASP A 469 27.22 9.40 -1.19
C ASP A 469 27.01 7.91 -0.92
N LEU A 470 28.11 7.25 -0.53
CA LEU A 470 28.11 5.81 -0.23
C LEU A 470 27.31 5.48 1.04
N ALA A 471 27.21 6.39 2.02
CA ALA A 471 26.41 6.17 3.21
C ALA A 471 24.90 6.19 2.87
N LEU A 472 24.49 7.09 1.97
CA LEU A 472 23.12 7.10 1.44
C LEU A 472 22.84 5.83 0.64
N ARG A 473 23.76 5.38 -0.22
CA ARG A 473 23.62 4.12 -0.97
C ARG A 473 23.54 2.91 -0.05
N LEU A 474 24.34 2.85 1.00
CA LEU A 474 24.29 1.76 2.00
C LEU A 474 22.94 1.75 2.74
N SER A 475 22.43 2.93 3.08
CA SER A 475 21.10 3.08 3.71
C SER A 475 19.97 2.62 2.78
N GLN A 476 20.06 2.97 1.48
CA GLN A 476 19.11 2.48 0.47
C GLN A 476 19.15 0.95 0.34
N LEU A 477 20.35 0.35 0.30
CA LEU A 477 20.48 -1.11 0.26
C LEU A 477 19.93 -1.78 1.52
N LYS A 478 20.14 -1.19 2.73
CA LYS A 478 19.51 -1.68 3.96
C LYS A 478 17.98 -1.66 3.86
N PHE A 479 17.41 -0.58 3.33
CA PHE A 479 15.96 -0.44 3.17
C PHE A 479 15.42 -1.44 2.14
N TYR A 480 16.12 -1.61 1.02
CA TYR A 480 15.77 -2.61 0.01
C TYR A 480 15.92 -4.04 0.53
N LEU A 481 16.97 -4.34 1.31
CA LEU A 481 17.14 -5.65 1.94
C LEU A 481 15.93 -6.03 2.83
N ARG A 482 15.32 -5.04 3.50
CA ARG A 482 14.06 -5.24 4.25
C ARG A 482 12.90 -5.68 3.34
N ALA A 483 12.79 -5.10 2.15
CA ALA A 483 11.75 -5.48 1.19
C ALA A 483 11.96 -6.92 0.68
N VAL A 484 13.20 -7.30 0.41
CA VAL A 484 13.56 -8.67 0.01
C VAL A 484 13.29 -9.66 1.16
N ALA A 485 13.77 -9.33 2.37
CA ALA A 485 13.57 -10.14 3.56
C ALA A 485 12.08 -10.32 3.92
N ASN A 486 11.25 -9.33 3.65
CA ASN A 486 9.80 -9.43 3.85
C ASN A 486 9.19 -10.63 3.10
N THR A 487 9.60 -10.87 1.85
CA THR A 487 9.14 -12.02 1.04
C THR A 487 9.56 -13.34 1.65
N ILE A 488 10.83 -13.45 2.05
CA ILE A 488 11.38 -14.66 2.67
C ILE A 488 10.69 -14.94 4.01
N LEU A 489 10.52 -13.90 4.82
CA LEU A 489 9.86 -13.99 6.13
C LEU A 489 8.39 -14.39 6.00
N ASP A 490 7.64 -13.73 5.09
CA ASP A 490 6.23 -14.00 4.84
C ASP A 490 6.00 -15.47 4.49
N HIS A 491 6.78 -16.00 3.53
CA HIS A 491 6.72 -17.41 3.16
C HIS A 491 7.10 -18.32 4.32
N LYS A 492 8.27 -18.12 4.95
CA LYS A 492 8.75 -19.02 6.02
C LYS A 492 7.85 -19.00 7.25
N MET A 493 7.28 -17.86 7.59
CA MET A 493 6.34 -17.74 8.71
C MET A 493 5.02 -18.47 8.44
N HIS A 494 4.49 -18.45 7.22
CA HIS A 494 3.20 -19.06 6.89
C HIS A 494 3.28 -20.50 6.38
N CYS A 495 4.40 -20.92 5.77
CA CYS A 495 4.54 -22.22 5.13
C CYS A 495 5.51 -23.16 5.87
N SER A 496 6.43 -22.62 6.68
CA SER A 496 7.37 -23.39 7.48
C SER A 496 7.07 -23.14 8.96
N ASN A 497 7.64 -23.96 9.83
CA ASN A 497 7.51 -23.77 11.28
C ASN A 497 8.55 -22.79 11.84
N LEU A 498 8.89 -21.72 11.12
CA LEU A 498 9.81 -20.69 11.58
C LEU A 498 9.33 -20.11 12.91
N THR A 499 10.18 -20.17 13.93
CA THR A 499 9.90 -19.62 15.26
C THR A 499 10.16 -18.11 15.30
N ASP A 500 9.64 -17.44 16.34
CA ASP A 500 9.91 -16.02 16.57
C ASP A 500 11.38 -15.72 16.80
N ASP A 501 12.09 -16.61 17.52
CA ASP A 501 13.52 -16.44 17.82
C ASP A 501 14.36 -16.59 16.55
N GLU A 502 14.08 -17.58 15.70
CA GLU A 502 14.75 -17.75 14.41
C GLU A 502 14.46 -16.56 13.47
N ALA A 503 13.22 -16.07 13.44
CA ALA A 503 12.86 -14.89 12.67
C ALA A 503 13.57 -13.63 13.21
N LEU A 504 13.67 -13.48 14.52
CA LEU A 504 14.37 -12.38 15.17
C LEU A 504 15.87 -12.41 14.84
N GLU A 505 16.49 -13.57 14.94
CA GLU A 505 17.91 -13.76 14.58
C GLU A 505 18.16 -13.42 13.11
N PHE A 506 17.30 -13.89 12.20
CA PHE A 506 17.38 -13.58 10.77
C PHE A 506 17.30 -12.06 10.53
N LEU A 507 16.32 -11.39 11.11
CA LEU A 507 16.10 -9.97 10.91
C LEU A 507 17.22 -9.11 11.52
N MET A 508 17.72 -9.46 12.70
CA MET A 508 18.79 -8.70 13.36
C MET A 508 20.16 -8.94 12.73
N ARG A 509 20.55 -10.22 12.53
CA ARG A 509 21.90 -10.56 12.08
C ARG A 509 22.11 -10.42 10.59
N ARG A 510 21.09 -10.72 9.78
CA ARG A 510 21.22 -10.71 8.32
C ARG A 510 20.59 -9.50 7.67
N CYS A 511 19.51 -8.95 8.26
CA CYS A 511 18.83 -7.78 7.70
C CYS A 511 19.23 -6.48 8.42
N PHE A 512 20.13 -6.54 9.40
CA PHE A 512 20.66 -5.38 10.13
C PHE A 512 19.59 -4.50 10.76
N GLN A 513 18.45 -5.10 11.16
CA GLN A 513 17.37 -4.39 11.83
C GLN A 513 17.64 -4.27 13.34
N SER A 514 17.17 -3.17 13.94
CA SER A 514 17.14 -3.08 15.39
C SER A 514 16.17 -4.12 15.97
N GLU A 515 16.36 -4.52 17.23
CA GLU A 515 15.48 -5.50 17.88
C GLU A 515 14.02 -5.04 17.88
N GLY A 516 13.77 -3.76 18.15
CA GLY A 516 12.43 -3.18 18.14
C GLY A 516 11.74 -3.31 16.79
N GLU A 517 12.43 -2.97 15.70
CA GLU A 517 11.96 -3.13 14.32
C GLU A 517 11.70 -4.60 13.97
N ALA A 518 12.62 -5.49 14.31
CA ALA A 518 12.50 -6.91 14.03
C ALA A 518 11.29 -7.54 14.74
N ARG A 519 11.05 -7.21 16.01
CA ARG A 519 9.87 -7.68 16.76
C ARG A 519 8.56 -7.16 16.16
N LEU A 520 8.50 -5.89 15.77
CA LEU A 520 7.33 -5.34 15.08
C LEU A 520 7.09 -6.01 13.72
N LYS A 521 8.15 -6.34 12.98
CA LYS A 521 8.08 -7.05 11.71
C LYS A 521 7.54 -8.47 11.89
N ILE A 522 7.95 -9.20 12.90
CA ILE A 522 7.43 -10.52 13.23
C ILE A 522 5.93 -10.46 13.55
N ILE A 523 5.51 -9.48 14.36
CA ILE A 523 4.09 -9.25 14.64
C ILE A 523 3.32 -8.98 13.34
N ARG A 524 3.84 -8.11 12.48
CA ARG A 524 3.22 -7.80 11.17
C ARG A 524 3.12 -9.03 10.28
N ALA A 525 4.17 -9.85 10.19
CA ALA A 525 4.17 -11.08 9.39
C ALA A 525 3.11 -12.09 9.87
N LYS A 526 2.86 -12.19 11.18
CA LYS A 526 1.76 -13.01 11.74
C LYS A 526 0.37 -12.43 11.44
N GLN A 527 0.27 -11.12 11.29
CA GLN A 527 -0.98 -10.38 11.16
C GLN A 527 -1.38 -10.08 9.71
N SER A 528 -0.51 -10.36 8.77
CA SER A 528 -0.76 -10.25 7.34
C SER A 528 -0.19 -11.48 6.63
N SER A 529 -0.72 -11.81 5.46
CA SER A 529 -0.16 -12.88 4.63
C SER A 529 -0.12 -12.40 3.19
N CYS A 530 0.95 -12.73 2.48
CA CYS A 530 1.21 -12.36 1.09
C CYS A 530 1.51 -10.88 0.82
N GLN A 531 0.99 -9.96 1.65
CA GLN A 531 1.19 -8.52 1.49
C GLN A 531 2.69 -8.12 1.58
N LEU A 532 3.45 -8.76 2.45
CA LEU A 532 4.88 -8.48 2.59
C LEU A 532 5.69 -8.84 1.34
N SER A 533 5.17 -9.71 0.49
CA SER A 533 5.81 -10.11 -0.78
C SER A 533 5.59 -9.10 -1.92
N THR A 534 4.65 -8.17 -1.79
CA THR A 534 4.32 -7.18 -2.83
C THR A 534 5.47 -6.22 -3.14
N TYR A 535 6.23 -5.82 -2.14
CA TYR A 535 7.38 -4.91 -2.25
C TYR A 535 8.45 -5.42 -3.21
N PHE A 536 8.95 -6.62 -2.94
CA PHE A 536 10.00 -7.24 -3.74
C PHE A 536 9.51 -7.61 -5.12
N ALA A 537 8.39 -8.34 -5.23
CA ALA A 537 7.82 -8.77 -6.51
C ALA A 537 7.56 -7.58 -7.43
N GLY A 538 6.97 -6.52 -6.90
CA GLY A 538 6.68 -5.29 -7.65
C GLY A 538 7.95 -4.55 -8.09
N ARG A 539 8.92 -4.38 -7.19
CA ARG A 539 10.22 -3.75 -7.54
C ARG A 539 10.91 -4.51 -8.67
N MET A 540 10.93 -5.85 -8.57
CA MET A 540 11.55 -6.67 -9.62
C MET A 540 10.83 -6.52 -10.97
N ALA A 541 9.50 -6.43 -10.96
CA ALA A 541 8.72 -6.21 -12.17
C ALA A 541 9.06 -4.85 -12.82
N HIS A 542 9.09 -3.76 -12.06
CA HIS A 542 9.44 -2.42 -12.57
C HIS A 542 10.89 -2.35 -13.07
N TYR A 543 11.82 -2.96 -12.34
CA TYR A 543 13.23 -2.96 -12.70
C TYR A 543 13.49 -3.77 -13.98
N ARG A 544 12.94 -4.98 -14.08
CA ARG A 544 13.02 -5.83 -15.28
C ARG A 544 12.38 -5.17 -16.49
N LEU A 545 11.22 -4.52 -16.30
CA LEU A 545 10.56 -3.72 -17.34
C LEU A 545 11.48 -2.62 -17.87
N ARG A 546 12.07 -1.82 -16.97
CA ARG A 546 13.02 -0.76 -17.38
C ARG A 546 14.17 -1.32 -18.19
N GLN A 547 14.82 -2.37 -17.70
CA GLN A 547 15.95 -2.99 -18.40
C GLN A 547 15.55 -3.51 -19.77
N GLN A 548 14.36 -4.08 -19.91
CA GLN A 548 13.86 -4.58 -21.16
C GLN A 548 13.61 -3.44 -22.16
N ILE A 549 12.88 -2.40 -21.78
CA ILE A 549 12.59 -1.24 -22.64
C ILE A 549 13.88 -0.49 -23.01
N GLN A 550 14.84 -0.36 -22.07
CA GLN A 550 16.16 0.23 -22.38
C GLN A 550 16.91 -0.56 -23.47
N ARG A 551 16.89 -1.91 -23.41
CA ARG A 551 17.52 -2.73 -24.44
C ARG A 551 16.82 -2.62 -25.78
N GLU A 552 15.49 -2.53 -25.79
CA GLU A 552 14.67 -2.40 -27.02
C GLU A 552 14.88 -1.05 -27.71
N LEU A 553 14.95 0.04 -26.95
CA LEU A 553 15.07 1.39 -27.50
C LEU A 553 16.52 1.86 -27.69
N GLY A 554 17.49 1.25 -27.01
CA GLY A 554 18.90 1.65 -27.06
C GLY A 554 19.09 3.14 -26.78
N GLU A 555 19.74 3.86 -27.70
CA GLU A 555 20.01 5.32 -27.59
C GLU A 555 18.74 6.20 -27.63
N LYS A 556 17.61 5.65 -28.05
CA LYS A 556 16.30 6.34 -28.07
C LYS A 556 15.57 6.27 -26.72
N PHE A 557 16.16 5.61 -25.72
CA PHE A 557 15.54 5.53 -24.40
C PHE A 557 15.59 6.87 -23.69
N GLU A 558 14.43 7.39 -23.33
CA GLU A 558 14.25 8.60 -22.53
C GLU A 558 13.57 8.26 -21.22
N LEU A 559 14.25 8.54 -20.09
CA LEU A 559 13.79 8.12 -18.75
C LEU A 559 12.43 8.71 -18.40
N ARG A 560 12.21 10.01 -18.67
CA ARG A 560 10.91 10.65 -18.44
C ARG A 560 9.79 9.98 -19.21
N ARG A 561 9.97 9.75 -20.51
CA ARG A 561 8.96 9.10 -21.33
C ARG A 561 8.63 7.69 -20.84
N PHE A 562 9.67 6.96 -20.40
CA PHE A 562 9.49 5.65 -19.81
C PHE A 562 8.64 5.72 -18.53
N HIS A 563 9.00 6.60 -17.57
CA HIS A 563 8.26 6.73 -16.31
C HIS A 563 6.81 7.19 -16.53
N GLU A 564 6.58 8.17 -17.40
CA GLU A 564 5.23 8.61 -17.75
C GLU A 564 4.42 7.51 -18.45
N ALA A 565 5.06 6.66 -19.25
CA ALA A 565 4.41 5.50 -19.85
C ALA A 565 4.07 4.39 -18.84
N VAL A 566 4.91 4.23 -17.79
CA VAL A 566 4.63 3.31 -16.67
C VAL A 566 3.46 3.81 -15.82
N LEU A 567 3.41 5.12 -15.51
CA LEU A 567 2.39 5.71 -14.63
C LEU A 567 1.03 5.92 -15.31
N ALA A 568 1.02 6.18 -16.61
CA ALA A 568 -0.19 6.50 -17.36
C ALA A 568 -1.32 5.44 -17.29
N PRO A 569 -1.03 4.12 -17.28
CA PRO A 569 -2.06 3.09 -17.13
C PRO A 569 -2.77 3.05 -15.78
N GLY A 570 -2.26 3.74 -14.75
CA GLY A 570 -2.68 3.57 -13.36
C GLY A 570 -2.06 2.34 -12.71
N ALA A 571 -2.49 2.01 -11.50
CA ALA A 571 -1.96 0.88 -10.72
C ALA A 571 -2.51 -0.48 -11.20
N VAL A 572 -2.22 -0.84 -12.45
CA VAL A 572 -2.60 -2.13 -13.04
C VAL A 572 -1.72 -3.28 -12.53
N PRO A 573 -2.18 -4.55 -12.56
CA PRO A 573 -1.31 -5.69 -12.31
C PRO A 573 -0.07 -5.67 -13.20
N VAL A 574 1.10 -5.93 -12.59
CA VAL A 574 2.42 -5.72 -13.24
C VAL A 574 2.63 -6.57 -14.50
N LYS A 575 1.89 -7.67 -14.65
CA LYS A 575 1.93 -8.51 -15.86
C LYS A 575 1.50 -7.79 -17.14
N TYR A 576 0.71 -6.71 -17.04
CA TYR A 576 0.26 -5.92 -18.19
C TYR A 576 1.20 -4.76 -18.55
N LEU A 577 2.16 -4.43 -17.67
CA LEU A 577 2.98 -3.23 -17.85
C LEU A 577 3.78 -3.22 -19.15
N LEU A 578 4.40 -4.34 -19.53
CA LEU A 578 5.22 -4.39 -20.73
C LEU A 578 4.41 -4.04 -21.99
N GLU A 579 3.22 -4.62 -22.11
CA GLU A 579 2.30 -4.36 -23.23
C GLU A 579 1.86 -2.90 -23.26
N LEU A 580 1.42 -2.38 -22.12
CA LEU A 580 0.88 -1.02 -22.01
C LEU A 580 1.96 0.05 -22.22
N VAL A 581 3.16 -0.17 -21.68
CA VAL A 581 4.28 0.76 -21.83
C VAL A 581 4.77 0.80 -23.29
N ARG A 582 4.91 -0.36 -23.97
CA ARG A 582 5.23 -0.40 -25.40
C ARG A 582 4.22 0.38 -26.23
N ALA A 583 2.94 0.07 -26.05
CA ALA A 583 1.85 0.75 -26.77
C ALA A 583 1.83 2.27 -26.54
N LYS A 584 2.28 2.73 -25.36
CA LYS A 584 2.37 4.17 -25.05
C LYS A 584 3.59 4.82 -25.69
N LEU A 585 4.74 4.12 -25.72
CA LEU A 585 6.00 4.63 -26.27
C LEU A 585 6.03 4.65 -27.81
N GLU A 586 5.25 3.78 -28.46
CA GLU A 586 5.10 3.75 -29.93
C GLU A 586 4.30 4.95 -30.47
N LYS A 587 3.47 5.59 -29.65
CA LYS A 587 2.72 6.78 -30.07
C LYS A 587 3.66 7.99 -30.15
N PRO A 588 3.68 8.71 -31.29
CA PRO A 588 4.37 10.00 -31.36
C PRO A 588 3.77 10.98 -30.34
N GLN A 589 4.59 11.90 -29.86
CA GLN A 589 4.19 12.96 -28.93
C GLN A 589 3.19 13.92 -29.55
#